data_76e8324a042ff03891d74cf1d9aa46e6
#
_entry.id   76e8324a042ff03891d74cf1d9aa46e6
#
_cell.length_a   1.000
_cell.length_b   1.000
_cell.length_c   1.000
_cell.angle_alpha   90.00
_cell.angle_beta   90.00
_cell.angle_gamma   90.00
#
_symmetry.space_group_name_H-M   'P 1'
#
loop_
_entity.id
_entity.type
_entity.pdbx_description
1 polymer ?
#
loop_
_entity_poly.entity_id
_entity_poly.type
_entity_poly.pdbx_seq_one_letter_code
_entity_poly.pdbx_strand_id
1 'polypeptide(L)'
;MSVLKFIGIAIAISVSFFTYSQENSEHQSNQPNKSGQPAQVDESSSKEEEQDSSSSLGIEIIDIIKRDTTTQSAMDQRLEGDKEALDNVFAITQHRQNYLLPITYVSNPNSAGNEELTEDNVDNKEATFQVSMKLPLYLEDTGFDGVYFGFTLKSFWQLYNEEVSKPFRETNYEPEVFWQETADYSVLGYKFNAFQVGFNHMSNGQSGLRSRSWNRLFASIVFSDNDDIYYLKTWYRIPEDEKKDPLDPKGDDNPDILDYYGRAEFGYGRKIGAFKILALVRNNLDFDTNRGSIQLDLTYPVSDRYELLFQYFNGYGDSLIDYNRSQERIGIGFQLLFL
;
A
#
# COMPACT_ATOMS: atom_id res chain seq x y z
N MET A 1 -3.08 -9.16 29.25
CA MET A 1 -2.82 -10.63 29.13
C MET A 1 -3.44 -11.23 27.84
N SER A 2 -4.04 -10.44 26.96
CA SER A 2 -4.69 -10.92 25.72
C SER A 2 -3.78 -10.87 24.46
N VAL A 3 -2.88 -9.92 24.38
CA VAL A 3 -2.00 -9.70 23.20
C VAL A 3 -1.09 -10.88 22.87
N LEU A 4 -0.56 -11.58 23.87
CA LEU A 4 0.34 -12.75 23.64
C LEU A 4 -0.38 -13.98 23.06
N LYS A 5 -1.69 -14.10 23.22
CA LYS A 5 -2.45 -15.23 22.67
C LYS A 5 -2.78 -15.06 21.18
N PHE A 6 -2.86 -13.82 20.69
CA PHE A 6 -3.18 -13.52 19.29
C PHE A 6 -1.98 -13.67 18.35
N ILE A 7 -0.76 -13.41 18.81
CA ILE A 7 0.47 -13.61 18.02
C ILE A 7 0.63 -15.09 17.63
N GLY A 8 0.23 -16.03 18.47
CA GLY A 8 0.29 -17.48 18.18
C GLY A 8 -0.68 -17.94 17.07
N ILE A 9 -1.80 -17.25 16.87
CA ILE A 9 -2.82 -17.60 15.86
C ILE A 9 -2.47 -17.02 14.49
N ALA A 10 -1.88 -15.85 14.42
CA ALA A 10 -1.44 -15.23 13.16
C ALA A 10 -0.32 -16.05 12.47
N ILE A 11 0.57 -16.68 13.25
CA ILE A 11 1.64 -17.54 12.72
C ILE A 11 1.09 -18.85 12.13
N ALA A 12 -0.01 -19.39 12.66
CA ALA A 12 -0.61 -20.64 12.19
C ALA A 12 -1.36 -20.46 10.84
N ILE A 13 -1.90 -19.29 10.56
CA ILE A 13 -2.66 -19.01 9.34
C ILE A 13 -1.73 -18.83 8.13
N SER A 14 -0.52 -18.28 8.31
CA SER A 14 0.43 -18.04 7.21
C SER A 14 1.03 -19.33 6.63
N VAL A 15 1.10 -20.41 7.40
CA VAL A 15 1.67 -21.70 6.96
C VAL A 15 0.67 -22.54 6.15
N SER A 16 -0.64 -22.33 6.34
CA SER A 16 -1.67 -23.17 5.69
C SER A 16 -2.06 -22.70 4.27
N PHE A 17 -1.73 -21.50 3.87
CA PHE A 17 -2.05 -20.99 2.52
C PHE A 17 -1.07 -21.44 1.42
N PHE A 18 0.12 -21.91 1.77
CA PHE A 18 1.15 -22.28 0.79
C PHE A 18 1.04 -23.73 0.28
N THR A 19 0.24 -24.59 0.90
CA THR A 19 0.13 -26.02 0.52
C THR A 19 -1.04 -26.37 -0.38
N TYR A 20 -1.96 -25.41 -0.69
CA TYR A 20 -3.19 -25.72 -1.44
C TYR A 20 -3.19 -25.29 -2.92
N SER A 21 -2.10 -24.75 -3.43
CA SER A 21 -2.05 -24.18 -4.79
C SER A 21 -1.48 -25.10 -5.88
N GLN A 22 -1.20 -26.38 -5.60
CA GLN A 22 -0.55 -27.27 -6.58
C GLN A 22 -1.35 -28.48 -7.08
N GLU A 23 -2.62 -28.65 -6.72
CA GLU A 23 -3.43 -29.73 -7.29
C GLU A 23 -4.80 -29.17 -7.69
N ASN A 24 -4.99 -28.83 -8.94
CA ASN A 24 -6.18 -29.03 -9.76
C ASN A 24 -6.15 -28.17 -11.03
N SER A 25 -5.45 -28.66 -12.02
CA SER A 25 -5.71 -28.32 -13.42
C SER A 25 -5.99 -29.63 -14.16
N GLU A 26 -7.27 -29.98 -14.26
CA GLU A 26 -7.82 -30.79 -15.37
C GLU A 26 -9.33 -30.98 -15.19
N HIS A 27 -10.06 -30.68 -16.24
CA HIS A 27 -11.34 -31.14 -16.75
C HIS A 27 -12.50 -30.15 -16.90
N GLN A 28 -12.58 -29.70 -18.14
CA GLN A 28 -13.69 -29.85 -19.13
C GLN A 28 -15.05 -29.16 -18.87
N SER A 29 -15.24 -28.21 -19.76
CA SER A 29 -16.39 -27.99 -20.72
C SER A 29 -17.74 -28.60 -20.38
N ASN A 30 -18.79 -27.77 -20.34
CA ASN A 30 -19.96 -27.82 -21.22
C ASN A 30 -21.02 -26.77 -20.85
N GLN A 31 -21.38 -25.95 -21.82
CA GLN A 31 -22.68 -25.22 -21.87
C GLN A 31 -23.81 -26.18 -22.33
N PRO A 32 -25.12 -25.87 -22.16
CA PRO A 32 -25.78 -24.79 -22.90
C PRO A 32 -26.99 -24.07 -22.24
N ASN A 33 -27.13 -22.82 -22.59
CA ASN A 33 -28.32 -22.07 -23.11
C ASN A 33 -29.77 -22.43 -22.73
N LYS A 34 -30.55 -21.40 -22.23
CA LYS A 34 -31.95 -21.06 -22.67
C LYS A 34 -32.46 -19.81 -21.90
N SER A 35 -32.58 -18.73 -22.60
CA SER A 35 -33.78 -18.03 -23.14
C SER A 35 -34.99 -17.85 -22.20
N GLY A 36 -35.42 -16.58 -22.03
CA GLY A 36 -36.75 -16.21 -21.56
C GLY A 36 -36.89 -14.70 -21.32
N GLN A 37 -37.55 -14.02 -22.24
CA GLN A 37 -37.97 -12.61 -22.23
C GLN A 37 -39.37 -12.47 -21.59
N PRO A 38 -40.07 -11.29 -21.65
CA PRO A 38 -40.22 -10.23 -20.64
C PRO A 38 -41.70 -10.00 -20.23
N ALA A 39 -41.97 -9.16 -19.27
CA ALA A 39 -43.28 -8.45 -19.10
C ALA A 39 -43.03 -7.26 -18.15
N GLN A 40 -43.34 -6.15 -18.56
CA GLN A 40 -44.45 -5.23 -18.81
C GLN A 40 -44.67 -4.22 -17.68
N VAL A 41 -44.65 -3.00 -18.10
CA VAL A 41 -45.04 -1.68 -17.64
C VAL A 41 -46.37 -1.68 -16.84
N ASP A 42 -46.45 -0.87 -15.78
CA ASP A 42 -47.64 -0.12 -15.46
C ASP A 42 -47.32 1.28 -14.88
N GLU A 43 -47.90 2.26 -15.57
CA GLU A 43 -47.98 3.66 -15.18
C GLU A 43 -49.12 3.87 -14.17
N SER A 44 -48.91 4.73 -13.16
CA SER A 44 -49.99 5.70 -12.79
C SER A 44 -49.48 6.74 -11.79
N SER A 45 -49.52 7.94 -12.25
CA SER A 45 -50.15 9.18 -11.76
C SER A 45 -49.58 9.92 -10.56
N SER A 46 -48.99 11.05 -10.95
CA SER A 46 -49.01 12.42 -10.39
C SER A 46 -49.75 12.71 -9.08
N LYS A 47 -49.04 13.34 -8.14
CA LYS A 47 -49.52 14.57 -7.45
C LYS A 47 -48.35 15.45 -7.08
N GLU A 48 -48.42 16.66 -7.61
CA GLU A 48 -47.64 17.82 -7.22
C GLU A 48 -47.96 18.19 -5.75
N GLU A 49 -46.97 18.35 -4.90
CA GLU A 49 -47.03 19.24 -3.76
C GLU A 49 -45.77 20.13 -3.83
N GLU A 50 -46.03 21.40 -4.16
CA GLU A 50 -45.12 22.52 -3.89
C GLU A 50 -44.84 22.58 -2.42
N GLN A 51 -43.61 22.33 -1.99
CA GLN A 51 -43.16 22.64 -0.63
C GLN A 51 -41.77 23.27 -0.68
N ASP A 52 -41.81 24.56 -0.45
CA ASP A 52 -40.85 25.46 0.16
C ASP A 52 -39.36 25.11 0.04
N SER A 53 -38.74 25.54 -1.08
CA SER A 53 -37.32 25.36 -1.40
C SER A 53 -36.38 26.37 -0.68
N SER A 54 -36.87 27.20 0.24
CA SER A 54 -36.07 28.24 0.89
C SER A 54 -35.45 27.84 2.22
N SER A 55 -35.90 26.73 2.83
CA SER A 55 -35.40 26.27 4.13
C SER A 55 -34.27 25.22 4.00
N SER A 56 -34.24 24.46 2.90
CA SER A 56 -33.20 23.43 2.69
C SER A 56 -31.84 24.02 2.31
N LEU A 57 -31.84 25.07 1.48
CA LEU A 57 -30.61 25.79 1.09
C LEU A 57 -29.91 26.48 2.26
N GLY A 58 -30.67 26.96 3.25
CA GLY A 58 -30.13 27.57 4.47
C GLY A 58 -29.41 26.57 5.38
N ILE A 59 -29.92 25.34 5.47
CA ILE A 59 -29.32 24.27 6.29
C ILE A 59 -28.07 23.71 5.63
N GLU A 60 -28.08 23.50 4.31
CA GLU A 60 -26.88 23.06 3.56
C GLU A 60 -25.75 24.10 3.61
N ILE A 61 -26.05 25.41 3.50
CA ILE A 61 -25.02 26.43 3.61
C ILE A 61 -24.47 26.52 5.04
N ILE A 62 -25.29 26.33 6.05
CA ILE A 62 -24.84 26.31 7.47
C ILE A 62 -23.98 25.08 7.75
N ASP A 63 -24.29 23.93 7.18
CA ASP A 63 -23.46 22.71 7.31
C ASP A 63 -22.14 22.82 6.55
N ILE A 64 -22.13 23.45 5.36
CA ILE A 64 -20.90 23.76 4.62
C ILE A 64 -20.05 24.76 5.40
N ILE A 65 -20.63 25.80 5.99
CA ILE A 65 -19.90 26.78 6.81
C ILE A 65 -19.41 26.16 8.12
N LYS A 66 -20.16 25.25 8.72
CA LYS A 66 -19.73 24.53 9.92
C LYS A 66 -18.60 23.55 9.65
N ARG A 67 -18.56 22.94 8.45
CA ARG A 67 -17.42 22.09 8.03
C ARG A 67 -16.14 22.89 7.83
N ASP A 68 -16.26 24.17 7.44
CA ASP A 68 -15.11 25.04 7.17
C ASP A 68 -14.51 25.69 8.43
N THR A 69 -15.17 25.55 9.60
CA THR A 69 -14.72 26.17 10.87
C THR A 69 -14.14 25.19 11.88
N THR A 70 -14.20 23.88 11.65
CA THR A 70 -13.44 22.89 12.41
C THR A 70 -12.16 22.60 11.62
N THR A 71 -11.02 23.07 12.11
CA THR A 71 -9.68 22.71 11.66
C THR A 71 -9.42 21.23 11.99
N GLN A 72 -10.07 20.32 11.25
CA GLN A 72 -9.71 18.91 11.28
C GLN A 72 -8.38 18.76 10.55
N SER A 73 -7.41 18.13 11.21
CA SER A 73 -6.15 17.81 10.57
C SER A 73 -6.39 16.87 9.37
N ALA A 74 -5.49 16.87 8.39
CA ALA A 74 -5.56 15.94 7.25
C ALA A 74 -5.65 14.48 7.72
N MET A 75 -5.02 14.16 8.85
CA MET A 75 -5.09 12.82 9.45
C MET A 75 -6.46 12.50 10.05
N ASP A 76 -7.12 13.48 10.70
CA ASP A 76 -8.48 13.27 11.23
C ASP A 76 -9.48 13.02 10.10
N GLN A 77 -9.39 13.77 8.99
CA GLN A 77 -10.23 13.56 7.81
C GLN A 77 -10.01 12.16 7.22
N ARG A 78 -8.76 11.68 7.19
CA ARG A 78 -8.44 10.34 6.71
C ARG A 78 -9.04 9.26 7.61
N LEU A 79 -8.89 9.38 8.93
CA LEU A 79 -9.44 8.42 9.89
C LEU A 79 -10.96 8.39 9.85
N GLU A 80 -11.62 9.55 9.69
CA GLU A 80 -13.07 9.63 9.56
C GLU A 80 -13.56 8.98 8.28
N GLY A 81 -12.90 9.24 7.14
CA GLY A 81 -13.22 8.57 5.87
C GLY A 81 -13.04 7.06 5.91
N ASP A 82 -11.99 6.56 6.58
CA ASP A 82 -11.79 5.13 6.79
C ASP A 82 -12.90 4.54 7.69
N LYS A 83 -13.36 5.27 8.75
CA LYS A 83 -14.48 4.85 9.61
C LYS A 83 -15.78 4.76 8.84
N GLU A 84 -16.15 5.78 8.08
CA GLU A 84 -17.36 5.78 7.25
C GLU A 84 -17.36 4.61 6.25
N ALA A 85 -16.20 4.30 5.68
CA ALA A 85 -16.08 3.16 4.76
C ALA A 85 -16.33 1.83 5.48
N LEU A 86 -15.92 1.68 6.74
CA LEU A 86 -16.06 0.47 7.55
C LEU A 86 -17.48 0.19 8.05
N ASP A 87 -18.42 1.14 7.95
CA ASP A 87 -19.85 0.88 8.17
C ASP A 87 -20.39 -0.20 7.22
N ASN A 88 -19.70 -0.44 6.11
CA ASN A 88 -19.92 -1.59 5.25
C ASN A 88 -18.99 -2.75 5.65
N VAL A 89 -19.54 -3.85 6.11
CA VAL A 89 -18.81 -5.06 6.57
C VAL A 89 -17.87 -5.65 5.51
N PHE A 90 -18.10 -5.33 4.23
CA PHE A 90 -17.28 -5.76 3.09
C PHE A 90 -16.34 -4.65 2.58
N ALA A 91 -16.18 -3.56 3.34
CA ALA A 91 -15.35 -2.46 2.89
C ALA A 91 -13.88 -2.89 2.79
N ILE A 92 -13.32 -2.64 1.63
CA ILE A 92 -11.88 -2.69 1.38
C ILE A 92 -11.43 -1.23 1.32
N THR A 93 -10.55 -0.85 2.24
CA THR A 93 -10.02 0.52 2.30
C THR A 93 -8.59 0.58 1.80
N GLN A 94 -8.14 1.77 1.50
CA GLN A 94 -6.76 2.01 1.10
C GLN A 94 -5.81 1.77 2.28
N HIS A 95 -4.75 0.97 2.07
CA HIS A 95 -3.70 0.74 3.08
C HIS A 95 -2.53 1.71 2.89
N ARG A 96 -1.91 1.68 1.72
CA ARG A 96 -0.88 2.62 1.27
C ARG A 96 -1.35 3.35 0.01
N GLN A 97 -0.52 4.20 -0.58
CA GLN A 97 -0.84 4.88 -1.83
C GLN A 97 -1.17 3.88 -2.95
N ASN A 98 -2.20 4.19 -3.73
CA ASN A 98 -2.55 3.49 -4.96
C ASN A 98 -2.23 4.40 -6.14
N TYR A 99 -1.25 4.03 -6.95
CA TYR A 99 -0.79 4.87 -8.05
C TYR A 99 -0.42 4.07 -9.30
N LEU A 100 -0.45 4.78 -10.42
CA LEU A 100 0.10 4.36 -11.70
C LEU A 100 1.01 5.47 -12.21
N LEU A 101 2.28 5.15 -12.42
CA LEU A 101 3.29 5.98 -13.06
C LEU A 101 3.58 5.38 -14.45
N PRO A 102 2.83 5.76 -15.49
CA PRO A 102 3.04 5.22 -16.83
C PRO A 102 4.41 5.61 -17.40
N ILE A 103 4.97 6.73 -16.97
CA ILE A 103 6.27 7.21 -17.43
C ILE A 103 7.21 7.23 -16.23
N THR A 104 8.13 6.29 -16.21
CA THR A 104 9.15 6.14 -15.17
C THR A 104 10.52 5.92 -15.80
N TYR A 105 11.52 6.61 -15.31
CA TYR A 105 12.93 6.39 -15.64
C TYR A 105 13.67 5.85 -14.42
N VAL A 106 14.46 4.80 -14.61
CA VAL A 106 15.29 4.14 -13.59
C VAL A 106 16.74 4.12 -14.06
N SER A 107 17.67 4.59 -13.24
CA SER A 107 19.07 4.77 -13.65
C SER A 107 19.83 3.46 -13.82
N ASN A 108 19.47 2.41 -13.06
CA ASN A 108 20.24 1.17 -13.00
C ASN A 108 19.33 -0.05 -12.71
N PRO A 109 18.40 -0.39 -13.64
CA PRO A 109 17.46 -1.47 -13.44
C PRO A 109 18.17 -2.82 -13.42
N ASN A 110 17.73 -3.75 -12.56
CA ASN A 110 18.24 -5.10 -12.51
C ASN A 110 17.43 -6.00 -13.46
N SER A 111 18.10 -6.69 -14.37
CA SER A 111 17.48 -7.63 -15.31
C SER A 111 17.12 -8.98 -14.69
N ALA A 112 17.69 -9.32 -13.54
CA ALA A 112 17.57 -10.65 -12.94
C ALA A 112 16.15 -11.03 -12.45
N GLY A 113 15.21 -10.08 -12.42
CA GLY A 113 13.81 -10.33 -12.05
C GLY A 113 12.98 -11.06 -13.12
N ASN A 114 13.49 -11.20 -14.34
CA ASN A 114 12.77 -11.83 -15.44
C ASN A 114 13.72 -12.65 -16.33
N GLU A 115 13.25 -13.79 -16.86
CA GLU A 115 14.07 -14.68 -17.70
C GLU A 115 14.39 -14.12 -19.10
N GLU A 116 13.50 -13.27 -19.62
CA GLU A 116 13.65 -12.66 -20.95
C GLU A 116 14.55 -11.44 -20.92
N LEU A 117 14.83 -10.88 -19.73
CA LEU A 117 15.64 -9.68 -19.57
C LEU A 117 17.11 -10.02 -19.28
N THR A 118 17.98 -9.29 -19.94
CA THR A 118 19.43 -9.32 -19.73
C THR A 118 19.93 -7.90 -19.45
N GLU A 119 21.16 -7.76 -18.99
CA GLU A 119 21.78 -6.43 -18.80
C GLU A 119 21.84 -5.61 -20.09
N ASP A 120 21.85 -6.29 -21.26
CA ASP A 120 21.95 -5.64 -22.57
C ASP A 120 20.58 -5.17 -23.11
N ASN A 121 19.46 -5.80 -22.69
CA ASN A 121 18.11 -5.52 -23.22
C ASN A 121 17.13 -4.95 -22.20
N VAL A 122 17.52 -4.78 -20.94
CA VAL A 122 16.68 -4.10 -19.95
C VAL A 122 16.61 -2.60 -20.24
N ASP A 123 15.40 -2.03 -20.36
CA ASP A 123 15.22 -0.60 -20.61
C ASP A 123 15.17 0.19 -19.29
N ASN A 124 15.76 1.38 -19.30
CA ASN A 124 15.66 2.36 -18.22
C ASN A 124 14.27 3.00 -18.12
N LYS A 125 13.45 2.87 -19.17
CA LYS A 125 12.08 3.38 -19.20
C LYS A 125 11.10 2.25 -18.91
N GLU A 126 10.32 2.44 -17.87
CA GLU A 126 9.31 1.46 -17.48
C GLU A 126 8.02 2.15 -16.99
N ALA A 127 6.96 1.39 -16.80
CA ALA A 127 5.81 1.82 -16.05
C ALA A 127 5.87 1.19 -14.65
N THR A 128 5.53 1.96 -13.62
CA THR A 128 5.49 1.49 -12.23
C THR A 128 4.10 1.70 -11.67
N PHE A 129 3.55 0.71 -10.96
CA PHE A 129 2.29 0.90 -10.26
C PHE A 129 2.29 0.20 -8.91
N GLN A 130 1.46 0.71 -8.02
CA GLN A 130 1.21 0.14 -6.71
C GLN A 130 -0.29 0.05 -6.46
N VAL A 131 -0.71 -1.12 -5.98
CA VAL A 131 -2.06 -1.37 -5.47
C VAL A 131 -1.93 -1.80 -4.02
N SER A 132 -2.64 -1.11 -3.13
CA SER A 132 -2.56 -1.38 -1.71
C SER A 132 -3.93 -1.23 -1.05
N MET A 133 -4.33 -2.26 -0.31
CA MET A 133 -5.62 -2.34 0.34
C MET A 133 -5.50 -2.94 1.74
N LYS A 134 -6.45 -2.64 2.60
CA LYS A 134 -6.65 -3.33 3.87
C LYS A 134 -8.12 -3.69 4.05
N LEU A 135 -8.36 -4.76 4.78
CA LEU A 135 -9.69 -5.18 5.20
C LEU A 135 -9.66 -5.57 6.69
N PRO A 136 -10.70 -5.27 7.45
CA PRO A 136 -10.78 -5.66 8.84
C PRO A 136 -11.04 -7.16 8.95
N LEU A 137 -10.27 -7.83 9.81
CA LEU A 137 -10.52 -9.21 10.23
C LEU A 137 -11.31 -9.27 11.54
N TYR A 138 -11.09 -8.28 12.39
CA TYR A 138 -11.78 -8.10 13.66
C TYR A 138 -11.75 -6.62 14.03
N LEU A 139 -12.89 -6.07 14.42
CA LEU A 139 -13.02 -4.70 14.92
C LEU A 139 -13.50 -4.73 16.37
N GLU A 140 -13.00 -3.81 17.18
CA GLU A 140 -13.54 -3.51 18.50
C GLU A 140 -14.81 -2.66 18.40
N ASP A 141 -15.48 -2.43 19.53
CA ASP A 141 -16.70 -1.62 19.62
C ASP A 141 -16.51 -0.17 19.12
N THR A 142 -15.27 0.31 19.05
CA THR A 142 -14.91 1.60 18.44
C THR A 142 -15.20 1.65 16.93
N GLY A 143 -15.38 0.50 16.29
CA GLY A 143 -15.63 0.36 14.86
C GLY A 143 -14.41 0.60 13.97
N PHE A 144 -13.23 0.89 14.54
CA PHE A 144 -12.02 1.21 13.79
C PHE A 144 -10.76 0.53 14.35
N ASP A 145 -10.68 0.34 15.64
CA ASP A 145 -9.57 -0.35 16.28
C ASP A 145 -9.73 -1.85 16.13
N GLY A 146 -8.65 -2.58 15.88
CA GLY A 146 -8.76 -4.02 15.70
C GLY A 146 -7.66 -4.65 14.84
N VAL A 147 -7.94 -5.84 14.35
CA VAL A 147 -7.03 -6.62 13.51
C VAL A 147 -7.39 -6.45 12.04
N TYR A 148 -6.39 -6.14 11.23
CA TYR A 148 -6.52 -5.96 9.80
C TYR A 148 -5.62 -6.92 9.02
N PHE A 149 -6.08 -7.29 7.85
CA PHE A 149 -5.23 -7.83 6.79
C PHE A 149 -4.93 -6.71 5.79
N GLY A 150 -3.66 -6.44 5.54
CA GLY A 150 -3.18 -5.54 4.52
C GLY A 150 -2.52 -6.31 3.38
N PHE A 151 -2.64 -5.79 2.17
CA PHE A 151 -1.96 -6.34 1.02
C PHE A 151 -1.47 -5.21 0.12
N THR A 152 -0.17 -5.22 -0.21
CA THR A 152 0.43 -4.28 -1.14
C THR A 152 1.12 -5.05 -2.25
N LEU A 153 0.88 -4.62 -3.48
CA LEU A 153 1.54 -5.08 -4.68
C LEU A 153 2.21 -3.88 -5.36
N LYS A 154 3.51 -3.99 -5.66
CA LYS A 154 4.26 -2.99 -6.43
C LYS A 154 4.92 -3.67 -7.61
N SER A 155 4.67 -3.17 -8.83
CA SER A 155 5.19 -3.76 -10.06
C SER A 155 5.96 -2.74 -10.89
N PHE A 156 7.00 -3.25 -11.54
CA PHE A 156 7.88 -2.55 -12.47
C PHE A 156 7.78 -3.23 -13.83
N TRP A 157 7.23 -2.52 -14.82
CA TRP A 157 6.82 -3.09 -16.08
C TRP A 157 7.60 -2.47 -17.25
N GLN A 158 8.30 -3.29 -18.00
CA GLN A 158 9.07 -2.92 -19.20
C GLN A 158 8.13 -2.60 -20.38
N LEU A 159 7.11 -1.76 -20.15
CA LEU A 159 6.03 -1.46 -21.10
C LEU A 159 6.54 -0.93 -22.44
N TYR A 160 7.66 -0.22 -22.43
CA TYR A 160 8.23 0.45 -23.61
C TYR A 160 9.36 -0.34 -24.26
N ASN A 161 9.75 -1.49 -23.69
CA ASN A 161 10.80 -2.33 -24.23
C ASN A 161 10.34 -2.97 -25.54
N GLU A 162 11.08 -2.72 -26.63
CA GLU A 162 10.78 -3.23 -27.97
C GLU A 162 11.60 -4.48 -28.33
N GLU A 163 12.60 -4.83 -27.53
CA GLU A 163 13.48 -5.97 -27.77
C GLU A 163 12.92 -7.29 -27.24
N VAL A 164 12.00 -7.21 -26.25
CA VAL A 164 11.35 -8.36 -25.62
C VAL A 164 9.83 -8.16 -25.53
N SER A 165 9.11 -9.18 -25.07
CA SER A 165 7.63 -9.21 -25.03
C SER A 165 7.00 -8.31 -23.95
N LYS A 166 7.66 -7.22 -23.54
CA LYS A 166 7.19 -6.26 -22.52
C LYS A 166 6.88 -6.93 -21.17
N PRO A 167 7.84 -7.65 -20.57
CA PRO A 167 7.60 -8.37 -19.32
C PRO A 167 7.51 -7.42 -18.12
N PHE A 168 6.95 -7.92 -17.02
CA PHE A 168 7.21 -7.35 -15.72
C PHE A 168 8.65 -7.68 -15.32
N ARG A 169 9.47 -6.64 -15.07
CA ARG A 169 10.83 -6.80 -14.58
C ARG A 169 10.85 -7.34 -13.17
N GLU A 170 9.98 -6.80 -12.33
CA GLU A 170 9.82 -7.21 -10.94
C GLU A 170 8.38 -6.94 -10.47
N THR A 171 7.89 -7.79 -9.57
CA THR A 171 6.66 -7.55 -8.82
C THR A 171 6.88 -7.98 -7.38
N ASN A 172 6.62 -7.10 -6.45
CA ASN A 172 6.72 -7.36 -5.03
C ASN A 172 5.33 -7.48 -4.42
N TYR A 173 5.13 -8.53 -3.64
CA TYR A 173 3.90 -8.86 -2.91
C TYR A 173 4.17 -8.70 -1.42
N GLU A 174 3.34 -7.95 -0.73
CA GLU A 174 3.53 -7.63 0.69
C GLU A 174 2.21 -7.82 1.47
N PRO A 175 1.84 -9.06 1.85
CA PRO A 175 0.77 -9.32 2.81
C PRO A 175 1.22 -8.97 4.23
N GLU A 176 0.29 -8.35 4.99
CA GLU A 176 0.50 -7.92 6.38
C GLU A 176 -0.72 -8.32 7.22
N VAL A 177 -0.50 -8.71 8.47
CA VAL A 177 -1.55 -8.82 9.48
C VAL A 177 -1.14 -7.98 10.67
N PHE A 178 -1.97 -7.05 11.07
CA PHE A 178 -1.61 -6.10 12.11
C PHE A 178 -2.79 -5.70 12.98
N TRP A 179 -2.49 -5.40 14.23
CA TRP A 179 -3.37 -4.66 15.13
C TRP A 179 -3.17 -3.17 14.87
N GLN A 180 -4.26 -2.45 14.74
CA GLN A 180 -4.31 -0.99 14.67
C GLN A 180 -5.13 -0.46 15.83
N GLU A 181 -4.65 0.59 16.46
CA GLU A 181 -5.35 1.32 17.50
C GLU A 181 -5.20 2.81 17.28
N THR A 182 -6.29 3.54 17.33
CA THR A 182 -6.31 4.99 17.27
C THR A 182 -6.06 5.58 18.67
N ALA A 183 -5.46 6.74 18.70
CA ALA A 183 -5.17 7.47 19.90
C ALA A 183 -5.58 8.93 19.74
N ASP A 184 -6.08 9.53 20.82
CA ASP A 184 -6.47 10.94 20.83
C ASP A 184 -5.88 11.63 22.05
N TYR A 185 -4.55 11.65 22.12
CA TYR A 185 -3.84 12.39 23.17
C TYR A 185 -2.64 13.12 22.58
N SER A 186 -2.25 14.22 23.21
CA SER A 186 -1.12 15.04 22.76
C SER A 186 0.10 14.83 23.65
N VAL A 187 1.26 14.68 23.01
CA VAL A 187 2.55 14.57 23.67
C VAL A 187 3.49 15.62 23.09
N LEU A 188 4.04 16.48 23.92
CA LEU A 188 4.97 17.55 23.51
C LEU A 188 4.40 18.49 22.42
N GLY A 189 3.08 18.67 22.37
CA GLY A 189 2.41 19.52 21.39
C GLY A 189 1.99 18.80 20.10
N TYR A 190 2.43 17.56 19.89
CA TYR A 190 1.98 16.74 18.75
C TYR A 190 0.81 15.86 19.14
N LYS A 191 -0.18 15.75 18.26
CA LYS A 191 -1.28 14.81 18.40
C LYS A 191 -0.79 13.42 17.99
N PHE A 192 -0.93 12.45 18.89
CA PHE A 192 -0.71 11.05 18.59
C PHE A 192 -2.01 10.49 17.99
N ASN A 193 -1.97 10.00 16.77
CA ASN A 193 -3.16 9.61 16.00
C ASN A 193 -3.42 8.11 16.03
N ALA A 194 -2.38 7.30 15.81
CA ALA A 194 -2.54 5.86 15.75
C ALA A 194 -1.21 5.13 15.94
N PHE A 195 -1.29 3.86 16.34
CA PHE A 195 -0.18 2.93 16.23
C PHE A 195 -0.61 1.62 15.59
N GLN A 196 0.34 0.90 15.03
CA GLN A 196 0.14 -0.43 14.48
C GLN A 196 1.28 -1.34 14.93
N VAL A 197 0.97 -2.61 15.20
CA VAL A 197 1.94 -3.67 15.41
C VAL A 197 1.50 -4.89 14.63
N GLY A 198 2.43 -5.59 13.98
CA GLY A 198 2.02 -6.69 13.15
C GLY A 198 3.17 -7.51 12.57
N PHE A 199 2.75 -8.45 11.76
CA PHE A 199 3.61 -9.31 10.95
C PHE A 199 3.48 -8.90 9.48
N ASN A 200 4.60 -8.90 8.78
CA ASN A 200 4.71 -8.60 7.38
C ASN A 200 5.58 -9.65 6.68
N HIS A 201 5.07 -10.17 5.58
CA HIS A 201 5.84 -10.95 4.62
C HIS A 201 6.03 -10.11 3.36
N MET A 202 7.21 -10.13 2.76
CA MET A 202 7.43 -9.51 1.46
C MET A 202 8.22 -10.47 0.59
N SER A 203 7.73 -10.70 -0.64
CA SER A 203 8.37 -11.60 -1.61
C SER A 203 8.14 -11.13 -3.03
N ASN A 204 8.98 -11.58 -3.95
CA ASN A 204 8.78 -11.33 -5.38
C ASN A 204 8.16 -12.51 -6.14
N GLY A 205 7.83 -13.61 -5.47
CA GLY A 205 7.20 -14.78 -6.08
C GLY A 205 8.08 -15.50 -7.11
N GLN A 206 9.38 -15.21 -7.15
CA GLN A 206 10.32 -15.85 -8.05
C GLN A 206 10.97 -17.07 -7.41
N SER A 207 11.68 -17.87 -8.20
CA SER A 207 12.40 -19.07 -7.76
C SER A 207 13.88 -19.02 -8.12
N GLY A 208 14.68 -19.89 -7.47
CA GLY A 208 16.11 -20.02 -7.70
C GLY A 208 16.88 -18.73 -7.39
N LEU A 209 17.80 -18.33 -8.24
CA LEU A 209 18.66 -17.15 -8.03
C LEU A 209 17.91 -15.82 -8.03
N ARG A 210 16.67 -15.81 -8.53
CA ARG A 210 15.82 -14.62 -8.60
C ARG A 210 14.91 -14.47 -7.38
N SER A 211 14.78 -15.51 -6.57
CA SER A 211 13.96 -15.50 -5.37
C SER A 211 14.44 -14.44 -4.39
N ARG A 212 13.50 -13.63 -3.91
CA ARG A 212 13.72 -12.67 -2.81
C ARG A 212 12.50 -12.69 -1.92
N SER A 213 12.75 -12.91 -0.63
CA SER A 213 11.70 -12.85 0.38
C SER A 213 12.26 -12.54 1.76
N TRP A 214 11.43 -12.02 2.63
CA TRP A 214 11.75 -11.85 4.04
C TRP A 214 10.51 -11.64 4.90
N ASN A 215 10.64 -11.95 6.18
CA ASN A 215 9.60 -11.86 7.18
C ASN A 215 9.98 -10.85 8.26
N ARG A 216 9.02 -10.04 8.71
CA ARG A 216 9.23 -8.97 9.70
C ARG A 216 8.12 -8.92 10.74
N LEU A 217 8.49 -8.65 11.98
CA LEU A 217 7.59 -8.04 12.94
C LEU A 217 7.80 -6.53 12.85
N PHE A 218 6.74 -5.75 12.82
CA PHE A 218 6.86 -4.30 12.73
C PHE A 218 6.01 -3.59 13.79
N ALA A 219 6.43 -2.37 14.09
CA ALA A 219 5.65 -1.38 14.83
C ALA A 219 5.71 -0.05 14.10
N SER A 220 4.60 0.67 14.06
CA SER A 220 4.52 2.02 13.50
C SER A 220 3.66 2.92 14.34
N ILE A 221 3.96 4.21 14.28
CA ILE A 221 3.23 5.28 14.96
C ILE A 221 3.03 6.45 14.02
N VAL A 222 1.91 7.13 14.17
CA VAL A 222 1.54 8.32 13.40
C VAL A 222 1.26 9.47 14.36
N PHE A 223 1.87 10.60 14.09
CA PHE A 223 1.64 11.87 14.79
C PHE A 223 1.20 12.94 13.80
N SER A 224 0.52 13.96 14.29
CA SER A 224 0.23 15.15 13.50
C SER A 224 0.37 16.43 14.32
N ASP A 225 0.64 17.52 13.59
CA ASP A 225 0.56 18.89 14.10
C ASP A 225 -0.04 19.76 12.98
N ASN A 226 -1.31 20.13 13.13
CA ASN A 226 -2.10 20.83 12.11
C ASN A 226 -2.08 20.09 10.75
N ASP A 227 -1.40 20.67 9.75
CA ASP A 227 -1.28 20.13 8.39
C ASP A 227 -0.08 19.17 8.22
N ASP A 228 0.75 19.02 9.25
CA ASP A 228 1.92 18.17 9.24
C ASP A 228 1.59 16.78 9.79
N ILE A 229 1.97 15.74 9.06
CA ILE A 229 1.82 14.34 9.45
C ILE A 229 3.22 13.71 9.52
N TYR A 230 3.49 13.02 10.59
CA TYR A 230 4.74 12.30 10.82
C TYR A 230 4.44 10.83 11.05
N TYR A 231 5.25 9.98 10.45
CA TYR A 231 5.14 8.54 10.53
C TYR A 231 6.49 7.94 10.85
N LEU A 232 6.52 7.01 11.77
CA LEU A 232 7.71 6.23 12.11
C LEU A 232 7.35 4.76 12.11
N LYS A 233 8.07 3.95 11.34
CA LYS A 233 7.97 2.49 11.31
C LYS A 233 9.34 1.88 11.56
N THR A 234 9.39 0.88 12.41
CA THR A 234 10.56 0.04 12.62
C THR A 234 10.18 -1.42 12.55
N TRP A 235 11.14 -2.28 12.30
CA TRP A 235 10.89 -3.71 12.18
C TRP A 235 12.05 -4.55 12.71
N TYR A 236 11.69 -5.74 13.16
CA TYR A 236 12.59 -6.82 13.45
C TYR A 236 12.47 -7.88 12.36
N ARG A 237 13.55 -8.16 11.65
CA ARG A 237 13.60 -9.25 10.67
C ARG A 237 13.58 -10.58 11.41
N ILE A 238 12.67 -11.47 11.03
CA ILE A 238 12.65 -12.85 11.50
C ILE A 238 13.78 -13.59 10.78
N PRO A 239 14.78 -14.14 11.51
CA PRO A 239 15.89 -14.85 10.88
C PRO A 239 15.41 -16.11 10.15
N GLU A 240 16.06 -16.43 9.07
CA GLU A 240 15.89 -17.68 8.30
C GLU A 240 17.23 -18.40 8.25
N ASP A 241 17.19 -19.74 8.06
CA ASP A 241 18.41 -20.54 7.93
C ASP A 241 19.13 -20.20 6.63
N GLU A 242 20.46 -20.27 6.63
CA GLU A 242 21.26 -20.09 5.42
C GLU A 242 20.91 -21.15 4.37
N LYS A 243 20.86 -20.74 3.11
CA LYS A 243 20.70 -21.67 1.99
C LYS A 243 21.89 -22.59 1.89
N LYS A 244 21.65 -23.89 1.76
CA LYS A 244 22.68 -24.91 1.51
C LYS A 244 23.17 -24.89 0.07
N ASP A 245 22.29 -24.52 -0.84
CA ASP A 245 22.56 -24.31 -2.26
C ASP A 245 21.80 -23.05 -2.72
N PRO A 246 22.38 -22.19 -3.55
CA PRO A 246 21.68 -20.99 -4.06
C PRO A 246 20.36 -21.28 -4.77
N LEU A 247 20.17 -22.50 -5.29
CA LEU A 247 18.93 -22.92 -5.95
C LEU A 247 17.95 -23.61 -5.00
N ASP A 248 18.32 -23.81 -3.74
CA ASP A 248 17.43 -24.42 -2.74
C ASP A 248 16.20 -23.48 -2.54
N PRO A 249 14.96 -23.99 -2.64
CA PRO A 249 13.77 -23.21 -2.35
C PRO A 249 13.61 -22.86 -0.87
N LYS A 250 14.41 -23.45 0.02
CA LYS A 250 14.41 -23.20 1.46
C LYS A 250 15.63 -22.41 1.88
N GLY A 251 15.43 -21.52 2.83
CA GLY A 251 16.49 -20.72 3.44
C GLY A 251 16.50 -19.27 2.93
N ASP A 252 17.40 -18.50 3.48
CA ASP A 252 17.48 -17.06 3.32
C ASP A 252 17.91 -16.63 1.91
N ASP A 253 17.04 -15.93 1.20
CA ASP A 253 17.29 -15.43 -0.15
C ASP A 253 18.16 -14.15 -0.18
N ASN A 254 18.19 -13.42 0.93
CA ASN A 254 18.79 -12.08 1.01
C ASN A 254 19.29 -11.76 2.43
N PRO A 255 20.35 -12.46 2.89
CA PRO A 255 20.83 -12.40 4.28
C PRO A 255 21.25 -10.99 4.73
N ASP A 256 21.71 -10.15 3.80
CA ASP A 256 22.18 -8.80 4.02
C ASP A 256 21.14 -7.70 3.75
N ILE A 257 19.84 -8.06 3.60
CA ILE A 257 18.80 -7.08 3.23
C ILE A 257 18.69 -5.91 4.20
N LEU A 258 18.96 -6.12 5.49
CA LEU A 258 18.90 -5.06 6.49
C LEU A 258 19.98 -3.99 6.31
N ASP A 259 21.10 -4.34 5.66
CA ASP A 259 22.21 -3.41 5.42
C ASP A 259 21.86 -2.38 4.35
N TYR A 260 20.88 -2.71 3.48
CA TYR A 260 20.45 -1.89 2.36
C TYR A 260 19.02 -1.36 2.50
N TYR A 261 18.06 -2.25 2.75
CA TYR A 261 16.64 -1.89 2.90
C TYR A 261 16.39 -1.09 4.18
N GLY A 262 17.24 -1.32 5.20
CA GLY A 262 17.22 -0.57 6.44
C GLY A 262 16.48 -1.26 7.59
N ARG A 263 16.41 -0.56 8.72
CA ARG A 263 15.80 -1.00 9.99
C ARG A 263 14.63 -0.12 10.43
N ALA A 264 14.53 1.06 9.82
CA ALA A 264 13.50 2.03 10.14
C ALA A 264 13.13 2.85 8.91
N GLU A 265 11.89 3.33 8.91
CA GLU A 265 11.35 4.26 7.94
C GLU A 265 10.70 5.43 8.68
N PHE A 266 11.05 6.64 8.26
CA PHE A 266 10.42 7.88 8.69
C PHE A 266 9.68 8.50 7.53
N GLY A 267 8.43 8.91 7.76
CA GLY A 267 7.59 9.63 6.81
C GLY A 267 7.24 11.02 7.30
N TYR A 268 7.18 11.96 6.37
CA TYR A 268 6.68 13.31 6.60
C TYR A 268 5.73 13.69 5.47
N GLY A 269 4.53 14.12 5.82
CA GLY A 269 3.52 14.60 4.90
C GLY A 269 3.07 16.01 5.25
N ARG A 270 2.85 16.86 4.23
CA ARG A 270 2.33 18.22 4.40
C ARG A 270 1.51 18.67 3.20
N LYS A 271 0.41 19.38 3.50
CA LYS A 271 -0.39 20.09 2.50
C LYS A 271 0.07 21.56 2.41
N ILE A 272 0.40 22.02 1.20
CA ILE A 272 0.81 23.41 0.91
C ILE A 272 -0.08 23.95 -0.21
N GLY A 273 -1.13 24.68 0.17
CA GLY A 273 -2.16 25.09 -0.78
C GLY A 273 -2.86 23.87 -1.41
N ALA A 274 -2.84 23.78 -2.74
CA ALA A 274 -3.39 22.62 -3.45
C ALA A 274 -2.40 21.44 -3.55
N PHE A 275 -1.13 21.66 -3.27
CA PHE A 275 -0.12 20.59 -3.34
C PHE A 275 -0.04 19.81 -2.04
N LYS A 276 0.28 18.53 -2.15
CA LYS A 276 0.70 17.69 -1.02
C LYS A 276 2.11 17.17 -1.28
N ILE A 277 2.91 17.16 -0.25
CA ILE A 277 4.27 16.61 -0.28
C ILE A 277 4.30 15.43 0.68
N LEU A 278 4.86 14.31 0.25
CA LEU A 278 5.20 13.18 1.10
C LEU A 278 6.68 12.86 0.90
N ALA A 279 7.41 12.78 2.01
CA ALA A 279 8.78 12.31 2.04
C ALA A 279 8.86 11.03 2.87
N LEU A 280 9.48 9.98 2.34
CA LEU A 280 9.78 8.74 3.05
C LEU A 280 11.30 8.54 3.06
N VAL A 281 11.85 8.28 4.22
CA VAL A 281 13.29 8.04 4.42
C VAL A 281 13.46 6.70 5.11
N ARG A 282 14.18 5.78 4.51
CA ARG A 282 14.62 4.53 5.15
C ARG A 282 16.10 4.58 5.45
N ASN A 283 16.51 3.93 6.54
CA ASN A 283 17.91 3.90 6.94
C ASN A 283 18.26 2.61 7.68
N ASN A 284 19.47 2.12 7.48
CA ASN A 284 19.97 0.92 8.15
C ASN A 284 20.46 1.18 9.58
N LEU A 285 20.53 2.45 10.00
CA LEU A 285 20.99 2.90 11.31
C LEU A 285 22.42 2.41 11.67
N ASP A 286 23.21 2.08 10.64
CA ASP A 286 24.63 1.78 10.79
C ASP A 286 25.44 3.05 10.48
N PHE A 287 26.24 3.49 11.42
CA PHE A 287 27.01 4.72 11.28
C PHE A 287 28.35 4.53 10.56
N ASP A 288 28.82 3.28 10.45
CA ASP A 288 30.06 2.94 9.75
C ASP A 288 29.80 2.73 8.25
N THR A 289 28.68 2.07 7.91
CA THR A 289 28.26 1.79 6.54
C THR A 289 26.81 2.25 6.33
N ASN A 290 26.60 3.57 6.46
CA ASN A 290 25.25 4.13 6.36
C ASN A 290 24.68 3.98 4.96
N ARG A 291 23.50 3.31 4.87
CA ARG A 291 22.74 3.10 3.64
C ARG A 291 21.26 3.29 3.91
N GLY A 292 20.53 3.63 2.86
CA GLY A 292 19.10 3.84 2.95
C GLY A 292 18.55 4.37 1.64
N SER A 293 17.38 4.97 1.72
CA SER A 293 16.72 5.60 0.57
C SER A 293 15.88 6.79 0.99
N ILE A 294 15.61 7.66 0.03
CA ILE A 294 14.64 8.72 0.12
C ILE A 294 13.65 8.59 -1.05
N GLN A 295 12.36 8.72 -0.75
CA GLN A 295 11.31 8.91 -1.74
C GLN A 295 10.62 10.24 -1.47
N LEU A 296 10.39 11.01 -2.52
CA LEU A 296 9.67 12.29 -2.48
C LEU A 296 8.52 12.21 -3.46
N ASP A 297 7.31 12.43 -2.98
CA ASP A 297 6.09 12.48 -3.76
C ASP A 297 5.53 13.90 -3.70
N LEU A 298 5.24 14.47 -4.86
CA LEU A 298 4.52 15.72 -5.01
C LEU A 298 3.22 15.43 -5.73
N THR A 299 2.08 15.76 -5.11
CA THR A 299 0.77 15.55 -5.70
C THR A 299 0.00 16.84 -5.89
N TYR A 300 -0.87 16.84 -6.89
CA TYR A 300 -1.78 17.93 -7.19
C TYR A 300 -3.15 17.36 -7.57
N PRO A 301 -4.26 17.76 -6.89
CA PRO A 301 -5.59 17.25 -7.17
C PRO A 301 -6.06 17.69 -8.56
N VAL A 302 -6.52 16.72 -9.35
CA VAL A 302 -7.12 16.98 -10.67
C VAL A 302 -8.61 16.65 -10.68
N SER A 303 -9.09 15.92 -9.69
CA SER A 303 -10.50 15.64 -9.42
C SER A 303 -10.69 15.22 -7.97
N ASP A 304 -11.93 14.98 -7.57
CA ASP A 304 -12.27 14.48 -6.22
C ASP A 304 -11.77 13.04 -5.96
N ARG A 305 -11.21 12.37 -6.96
CA ARG A 305 -10.75 10.96 -6.85
C ARG A 305 -9.30 10.77 -7.21
N TYR A 306 -8.73 11.64 -8.03
CA TYR A 306 -7.40 11.47 -8.62
C TYR A 306 -6.54 12.70 -8.41
N GLU A 307 -5.28 12.43 -8.13
CA GLU A 307 -4.21 13.42 -8.07
C GLU A 307 -3.16 13.11 -9.13
N LEU A 308 -2.60 14.13 -9.74
CA LEU A 308 -1.32 14.03 -10.43
C LEU A 308 -0.25 13.68 -9.40
N LEU A 309 0.62 12.75 -9.76
CA LEU A 309 1.75 12.33 -8.92
C LEU A 309 3.05 12.51 -9.69
N PHE A 310 3.98 13.25 -9.11
CA PHE A 310 5.40 13.22 -9.42
C PHE A 310 6.12 12.51 -8.27
N GLN A 311 6.90 11.46 -8.59
CA GLN A 311 7.62 10.67 -7.61
C GLN A 311 9.11 10.62 -7.95
N TYR A 312 9.93 10.91 -6.96
CA TYR A 312 11.38 10.76 -7.00
C TYR A 312 11.83 9.75 -5.94
N PHE A 313 12.70 8.85 -6.33
CA PHE A 313 13.32 7.88 -5.41
C PHE A 313 14.83 7.88 -5.63
N ASN A 314 15.60 7.80 -4.53
CA ASN A 314 17.04 7.63 -4.58
C ASN A 314 17.51 6.76 -3.41
N GLY A 315 18.35 5.77 -3.70
CA GLY A 315 18.94 4.87 -2.72
C GLY A 315 18.68 3.40 -2.99
N TYR A 316 18.58 2.62 -1.92
CA TYR A 316 18.47 1.16 -1.95
C TYR A 316 17.04 0.68 -1.67
N GLY A 317 16.70 -0.53 -2.17
CA GLY A 317 15.43 -1.18 -1.85
C GLY A 317 14.21 -0.55 -2.53
N ASP A 318 14.33 -0.04 -3.76
CA ASP A 318 13.15 0.37 -4.54
C ASP A 318 12.27 -0.85 -4.88
N SER A 319 12.91 -1.99 -5.14
CA SER A 319 12.28 -3.31 -5.27
C SER A 319 13.08 -4.37 -4.54
N LEU A 320 12.53 -5.59 -4.41
CA LEU A 320 13.26 -6.70 -3.78
C LEU A 320 14.43 -7.18 -4.62
N ILE A 321 14.30 -7.25 -5.95
CA ILE A 321 15.40 -7.69 -6.80
C ILE A 321 16.55 -6.65 -6.84
N ASP A 322 16.21 -5.38 -6.58
CA ASP A 322 17.15 -4.26 -6.53
C ASP A 322 17.55 -3.89 -5.08
N TYR A 323 17.24 -4.72 -4.06
CA TYR A 323 17.39 -4.30 -2.66
C TYR A 323 18.80 -3.80 -2.32
N ASN A 324 19.82 -4.37 -2.92
CA ASN A 324 21.24 -4.05 -2.73
C ASN A 324 21.87 -3.23 -3.87
N ARG A 325 21.05 -2.74 -4.81
CA ARG A 325 21.45 -1.89 -5.94
C ARG A 325 20.94 -0.47 -5.70
N SER A 326 21.85 0.52 -5.69
CA SER A 326 21.44 1.92 -5.60
C SER A 326 20.75 2.35 -6.89
N GLN A 327 19.55 2.89 -6.76
CA GLN A 327 18.68 3.33 -7.83
C GLN A 327 18.40 4.82 -7.72
N GLU A 328 18.29 5.49 -8.86
CA GLU A 328 17.60 6.76 -8.98
C GLU A 328 16.42 6.57 -9.92
N ARG A 329 15.22 6.88 -9.42
CA ARG A 329 13.99 6.74 -10.20
C ARG A 329 13.17 8.02 -10.16
N ILE A 330 12.69 8.42 -11.33
CA ILE A 330 11.78 9.55 -11.50
C ILE A 330 10.55 9.03 -12.24
N GLY A 331 9.37 9.30 -11.71
CA GLY A 331 8.11 8.89 -12.33
C GLY A 331 7.05 9.99 -12.31
N ILE A 332 6.19 9.98 -13.31
CA ILE A 332 5.01 10.85 -13.39
C ILE A 332 3.78 10.04 -13.76
N GLY A 333 2.66 10.36 -13.13
CA GLY A 333 1.39 9.69 -13.37
C GLY A 333 0.30 10.17 -12.44
N PHE A 334 -0.50 9.23 -11.96
CA PHE A 334 -1.68 9.52 -11.15
C PHE A 334 -1.74 8.61 -9.94
N GLN A 335 -2.32 9.13 -8.87
CA GLN A 335 -2.72 8.32 -7.72
C GLN A 335 -4.20 8.53 -7.38
N LEU A 336 -4.79 7.55 -6.69
CA LEU A 336 -6.07 7.76 -6.01
C LEU A 336 -5.84 8.71 -4.84
N LEU A 337 -6.83 9.54 -4.54
CA LEU A 337 -6.78 10.42 -3.38
C LEU A 337 -6.43 9.60 -2.13
N PHE A 338 -5.36 9.97 -1.44
CA PHE A 338 -4.83 9.18 -0.34
C PHE A 338 -4.92 9.92 1.00
N LEU A 339 -4.77 11.25 1.00
CA LEU A 339 -4.84 12.14 2.18
C LEU A 339 -5.72 13.34 1.90
#